data_7387cb7fb8125659d60ae721b7d9ff0f
#
_entry.id   7387cb7fb8125659d60ae721b7d9ff0f
#
_cell.length_a   1.000
_cell.length_b   1.000
_cell.length_c   1.000
_cell.angle_alpha   90.00
_cell.angle_beta   90.00
_cell.angle_gamma   90.00
#
_symmetry.space_group_name_H-M   'P 1'
#
loop_
_entity.id
_entity.type
_entity.pdbx_description
1 polymer ?
#
loop_
_entity_poly.entity_id
_entity_poly.type
_entity_poly.pdbx_seq_one_letter_code
_entity_poly.pdbx_strand_id
1 'polypeptide(L)'
;AQMDIFEQYFYDLNQFRRVPGNDTVHADMVDMLEEKISMFEFSREIPVIGDTATLSDIGDFYRLSSIVDPETNVSYESISRKEITLFQNSPLANPTARRPVYTMDLPNGRIRLFGRVPDDILVNYIGMPRRVNWTYVVVSGAKALYNANAPDLWHFQLHPSEETELVLKILTLAGFTLKDPNLLQIAAGEDAKNTQQEKQ
;
A
#
# COMPACT_ATOMS: atom_id res chain seq x y z
N ALA A 1 -1.40 8.95 11.77
CA ALA A 1 -2.30 9.69 10.86
C ALA A 1 -2.15 9.24 9.41
N GLN A 2 -1.02 9.54 8.71
CA GLN A 2 -0.86 9.16 7.29
C GLN A 2 -1.03 7.66 7.04
N MET A 3 -0.42 6.80 7.85
CA MET A 3 -0.56 5.35 7.72
C MET A 3 -1.98 4.87 7.99
N ASP A 4 -2.67 5.49 8.92
CA ASP A 4 -4.05 5.13 9.26
C ASP A 4 -5.00 5.40 8.09
N ILE A 5 -4.82 6.55 7.40
CA ILE A 5 -5.57 6.88 6.18
C ILE A 5 -5.22 5.92 5.04
N PHE A 6 -3.92 5.64 4.85
CA PHE A 6 -3.47 4.69 3.85
C PHE A 6 -4.04 3.28 4.04
N GLU A 7 -4.08 2.77 5.26
CA GLU A 7 -4.68 1.46 5.57
C GLU A 7 -6.20 1.48 5.42
N GLN A 8 -6.83 2.62 5.69
CA GLN A 8 -8.27 2.80 5.54
C GLN A 8 -8.72 2.62 4.08
N TYR A 9 -7.95 3.08 3.09
CA TYR A 9 -8.28 2.87 1.67
C TYR A 9 -8.50 1.40 1.32
N PHE A 10 -7.65 0.50 1.83
CA PHE A 10 -7.78 -0.94 1.58
C PHE A 10 -8.96 -1.55 2.32
N TYR A 11 -9.25 -1.07 3.52
CA TYR A 11 -10.40 -1.51 4.28
C TYR A 11 -11.69 -1.12 3.56
N ASP A 12 -11.82 0.12 3.14
CA ASP A 12 -12.99 0.65 2.47
C ASP A 12 -13.18 -0.01 1.09
N LEU A 13 -12.12 -0.14 0.29
CA LEU A 13 -12.18 -0.86 -0.98
C LEU A 13 -12.67 -2.31 -0.80
N ASN A 14 -12.21 -3.00 0.24
CA ASN A 14 -12.63 -4.36 0.56
C ASN A 14 -14.09 -4.41 0.99
N GLN A 15 -14.54 -3.42 1.74
CA GLN A 15 -15.91 -3.30 2.21
C GLN A 15 -16.85 -3.04 1.03
N PHE A 16 -16.54 -2.06 0.18
CA PHE A 16 -17.34 -1.73 -1.00
C PHE A 16 -17.40 -2.87 -2.01
N ARG A 17 -16.31 -3.58 -2.28
CA ARG A 17 -16.31 -4.76 -3.17
C ARG A 17 -17.15 -5.93 -2.66
N ARG A 18 -17.47 -6.01 -1.37
CA ARG A 18 -18.31 -7.07 -0.78
C ARG A 18 -19.78 -6.73 -0.76
N VAL A 19 -20.14 -5.46 -0.83
CA VAL A 19 -21.54 -5.04 -0.86
C VAL A 19 -22.07 -5.28 -2.28
N PRO A 20 -23.11 -6.10 -2.46
CA PRO A 20 -23.72 -6.29 -3.78
C PRO A 20 -24.48 -5.00 -4.11
N GLY A 21 -23.88 -4.14 -4.90
CA GLY A 21 -24.49 -2.92 -5.40
C GLY A 21 -24.45 -2.92 -6.92
N ASN A 22 -25.58 -2.61 -7.53
CA ASN A 22 -25.72 -2.46 -8.98
C ASN A 22 -25.93 -0.96 -9.33
N ASP A 23 -25.57 -0.08 -8.42
CA ASP A 23 -25.78 1.36 -8.55
C ASP A 23 -24.53 2.05 -9.11
N THR A 24 -24.71 3.04 -9.96
CA THR A 24 -23.61 3.86 -10.53
C THR A 24 -22.78 4.53 -9.44
N VAL A 25 -23.41 4.96 -8.36
CA VAL A 25 -22.74 5.56 -7.19
C VAL A 25 -21.73 4.61 -6.55
N HIS A 26 -22.05 3.31 -6.51
CA HIS A 26 -21.12 2.30 -5.98
C HIS A 26 -19.89 2.11 -6.87
N ALA A 27 -20.08 2.14 -8.19
CA ALA A 27 -18.97 2.07 -9.14
C ALA A 27 -18.06 3.29 -9.01
N ASP A 28 -18.62 4.49 -8.91
CA ASP A 28 -17.88 5.74 -8.75
C ASP A 28 -17.04 5.74 -7.46
N MET A 29 -17.55 5.20 -6.35
CA MET A 29 -16.80 5.10 -5.09
C MET A 29 -15.63 4.14 -5.17
N VAL A 30 -15.80 3.02 -5.86
CA VAL A 30 -14.70 2.05 -6.09
C VAL A 30 -13.63 2.68 -6.96
N ASP A 31 -14.01 3.36 -8.03
CA ASP A 31 -13.08 4.03 -8.95
C ASP A 31 -12.28 5.13 -8.23
N MET A 32 -12.94 5.92 -7.37
CA MET A 32 -12.26 6.94 -6.54
C MET A 32 -11.26 6.33 -5.56
N LEU A 33 -11.59 5.18 -4.94
CA LEU A 33 -10.67 4.49 -4.03
C LEU A 33 -9.51 3.85 -4.79
N GLU A 34 -9.75 3.30 -5.98
CA GLU A 34 -8.70 2.78 -6.85
C GLU A 34 -7.77 3.89 -7.32
N GLU A 35 -8.29 5.08 -7.64
CA GLU A 35 -7.48 6.26 -7.97
C GLU A 35 -6.57 6.67 -6.81
N LYS A 36 -7.09 6.72 -5.58
CA LYS A 36 -6.30 7.01 -4.37
C LYS A 36 -5.19 5.98 -4.13
N ILE A 37 -5.47 4.70 -4.37
CA ILE A 37 -4.50 3.60 -4.20
C ILE A 37 -3.45 3.62 -5.32
N SER A 38 -3.82 4.00 -6.54
CA SER A 38 -2.92 4.01 -7.71
C SER A 38 -1.67 4.87 -7.50
N MET A 39 -1.74 5.89 -6.65
CA MET A 39 -0.58 6.72 -6.28
C MET A 39 0.54 5.92 -5.57
N PHE A 40 0.20 4.75 -5.02
CA PHE A 40 1.11 3.86 -4.31
C PHE A 40 1.45 2.60 -5.09
N GLU A 41 0.95 2.47 -6.31
CA GLU A 41 1.26 1.35 -7.18
C GLU A 41 2.56 1.59 -7.94
N PHE A 42 3.48 0.68 -7.75
CA PHE A 42 4.80 0.71 -8.39
C PHE A 42 5.08 -0.61 -9.09
N SER A 43 5.89 -0.52 -10.14
CA SER A 43 6.39 -1.69 -10.87
C SER A 43 7.92 -1.68 -10.85
N ARG A 44 8.53 -2.82 -10.55
CA ARG A 44 9.98 -2.95 -10.53
C ARG A 44 10.42 -4.31 -11.07
N GLU A 45 11.46 -4.31 -11.89
CA GLU A 45 12.15 -5.52 -12.31
C GLU A 45 13.09 -5.98 -11.20
N ILE A 46 13.03 -7.26 -10.90
CA ILE A 46 13.85 -7.91 -9.86
C ILE A 46 14.53 -9.12 -10.48
N PRO A 47 15.87 -9.26 -10.29
CA PRO A 47 16.59 -10.42 -10.77
C PRO A 47 16.20 -11.70 -10.03
N VAL A 48 16.15 -12.79 -10.77
CA VAL A 48 15.88 -14.14 -10.26
C VAL A 48 17.17 -14.90 -10.14
N ILE A 49 17.48 -15.36 -8.95
CA ILE A 49 18.67 -16.19 -8.68
C ILE A 49 18.22 -17.64 -8.47
N GLY A 50 18.51 -18.49 -9.47
CA GLY A 50 18.01 -19.87 -9.47
C GLY A 50 16.51 -19.92 -9.73
N ASP A 51 15.70 -20.21 -8.71
CA ASP A 51 14.23 -20.20 -8.74
C ASP A 51 13.62 -19.16 -7.80
N THR A 52 14.44 -18.27 -7.24
CA THR A 52 14.07 -17.38 -6.15
C THR A 52 14.37 -15.93 -6.49
N ALA A 53 13.40 -15.05 -6.26
CA ALA A 53 13.57 -13.61 -6.28
C ALA A 53 13.40 -13.03 -4.86
N THR A 54 14.11 -11.94 -4.57
CA THR A 54 14.10 -11.35 -3.23
C THR A 54 13.48 -9.96 -3.27
N LEU A 55 12.47 -9.73 -2.42
CA LEU A 55 11.76 -8.43 -2.29
C LEU A 55 12.50 -7.44 -1.36
N SER A 56 13.53 -7.88 -0.63
CA SER A 56 14.27 -7.02 0.30
C SER A 56 14.89 -5.79 -0.35
N ASP A 57 15.11 -5.84 -1.66
CA ASP A 57 15.65 -4.72 -2.43
C ASP A 57 14.61 -3.61 -2.71
N ILE A 58 13.34 -3.88 -2.40
CA ILE A 58 12.25 -2.92 -2.43
C ILE A 58 12.07 -2.36 -1.02
N GLY A 59 12.69 -1.22 -0.74
CA GLY A 59 12.72 -0.63 0.62
C GLY A 59 11.36 -0.15 1.14
N ASP A 60 10.39 0.09 0.25
CA ASP A 60 9.06 0.60 0.54
C ASP A 60 7.94 -0.42 0.27
N PHE A 61 8.27 -1.69 0.15
CA PHE A 61 7.31 -2.76 -0.11
C PHE A 61 6.27 -2.89 1.00
N TYR A 62 4.98 -2.79 0.63
CA TYR A 62 3.85 -3.03 1.52
C TYR A 62 3.09 -4.30 1.14
N ARG A 63 2.62 -4.39 -0.10
CA ARG A 63 1.80 -5.50 -0.59
C ARG A 63 2.10 -5.84 -2.04
N LEU A 64 2.23 -7.13 -2.32
CA LEU A 64 2.35 -7.63 -3.69
C LEU A 64 1.00 -7.58 -4.40
N SER A 65 0.99 -7.01 -5.59
CA SER A 65 -0.19 -7.00 -6.47
C SER A 65 -0.13 -8.14 -7.49
N SER A 66 0.90 -8.17 -8.32
CA SER A 66 1.08 -9.22 -9.32
C SER A 66 2.55 -9.41 -9.67
N ILE A 67 2.86 -10.57 -10.24
CA ILE A 67 4.17 -10.87 -10.84
C ILE A 67 3.95 -11.24 -12.29
N VAL A 68 4.75 -10.65 -13.19
CA VAL A 68 4.67 -10.88 -14.63
C VAL A 68 6.07 -11.19 -15.15
N ASP A 69 6.15 -12.10 -16.09
CA ASP A 69 7.35 -12.34 -16.87
C ASP A 69 7.47 -11.22 -17.94
N PRO A 70 8.51 -10.40 -17.93
CA PRO A 70 8.64 -9.28 -18.85
C PRO A 70 8.82 -9.70 -20.30
N GLU A 71 9.34 -10.90 -20.57
CA GLU A 71 9.55 -11.38 -21.93
C GLU A 71 8.27 -11.91 -22.58
N THR A 72 7.48 -12.68 -21.84
CA THR A 72 6.30 -13.37 -22.37
C THR A 72 4.97 -12.72 -22.00
N ASN A 73 5.01 -11.76 -21.10
CA ASN A 73 3.81 -11.09 -20.54
C ASN A 73 2.85 -12.07 -19.82
N VAL A 74 3.37 -13.20 -19.34
CA VAL A 74 2.59 -14.21 -18.60
C VAL A 74 2.60 -13.85 -17.11
N SER A 75 1.42 -13.78 -16.51
CA SER A 75 1.29 -13.54 -15.07
C SER A 75 1.44 -14.85 -14.28
N TYR A 76 2.08 -14.75 -13.13
CA TYR A 76 2.23 -15.85 -12.18
C TYR A 76 1.03 -15.92 -11.23
N GLU A 77 0.50 -17.12 -11.04
CA GLU A 77 -0.57 -17.38 -10.07
C GLU A 77 0.02 -17.59 -8.67
N SER A 78 -0.56 -16.95 -7.66
CA SER A 78 -0.15 -17.11 -6.27
C SER A 78 -0.66 -18.44 -5.69
N ILE A 79 0.24 -19.25 -5.16
CA ILE A 79 -0.13 -20.52 -4.50
C ILE A 79 0.43 -20.56 -3.09
N SER A 80 -0.36 -21.12 -2.17
CA SER A 80 0.08 -21.34 -0.80
C SER A 80 1.21 -22.38 -0.73
N ARG A 81 2.18 -22.17 0.17
CA ARG A 81 3.27 -23.14 0.44
C ARG A 81 2.78 -24.56 0.76
N LYS A 82 1.58 -24.69 1.32
CA LYS A 82 0.99 -25.98 1.66
C LYS A 82 0.46 -26.71 0.42
N GLU A 83 0.04 -25.96 -0.58
CA GLU A 83 -0.60 -26.48 -1.79
C GLU A 83 0.40 -26.81 -2.89
N ILE A 84 1.58 -26.17 -2.91
CA ILE A 84 2.55 -26.34 -3.99
C ILE A 84 2.95 -27.82 -4.21
N THR A 85 3.07 -28.59 -3.15
CA THR A 85 3.41 -30.02 -3.25
C THR A 85 2.29 -30.82 -3.94
N LEU A 86 1.04 -30.44 -3.71
CA LEU A 86 -0.11 -31.07 -4.37
C LEU A 86 -0.14 -30.70 -5.86
N PHE A 87 0.15 -29.44 -6.19
CA PHE A 87 0.23 -28.98 -7.57
C PHE A 87 1.35 -29.68 -8.35
N GLN A 88 2.54 -29.81 -7.76
CA GLN A 88 3.68 -30.49 -8.39
C GLN A 88 3.46 -31.99 -8.63
N ASN A 89 2.69 -32.63 -7.77
CA ASN A 89 2.38 -34.05 -7.88
C ASN A 89 1.14 -34.35 -8.75
N SER A 90 0.40 -33.33 -9.16
CA SER A 90 -0.79 -33.48 -9.99
C SER A 90 -0.43 -33.38 -11.47
N PRO A 91 -0.76 -34.39 -12.30
CA PRO A 91 -0.48 -34.33 -13.74
C PRO A 91 -1.19 -33.19 -14.47
N LEU A 92 -2.35 -32.74 -13.96
CA LEU A 92 -3.18 -31.69 -14.58
C LEU A 92 -2.86 -30.28 -14.03
N ALA A 93 -2.43 -30.19 -12.77
CA ALA A 93 -2.21 -28.92 -12.11
C ALA A 93 -0.71 -28.55 -12.01
N ASN A 94 0.20 -29.40 -12.48
CA ASN A 94 1.62 -29.14 -12.43
C ASN A 94 1.96 -27.80 -13.13
N PRO A 95 2.71 -26.92 -12.48
CA PRO A 95 3.13 -25.65 -13.06
C PRO A 95 3.88 -25.85 -14.38
N THR A 96 3.51 -25.08 -15.38
CA THR A 96 4.12 -25.11 -16.72
C THR A 96 4.54 -23.70 -17.15
N ALA A 97 5.30 -23.60 -18.23
CA ALA A 97 5.69 -22.30 -18.78
C ALA A 97 4.51 -21.41 -19.21
N ARG A 98 3.35 -22.01 -19.53
CA ARG A 98 2.13 -21.26 -19.87
C ARG A 98 1.30 -20.90 -18.65
N ARG A 99 1.46 -21.63 -17.57
CA ARG A 99 0.77 -21.42 -16.30
C ARG A 99 1.78 -21.49 -15.17
N PRO A 100 2.66 -20.50 -15.07
CA PRO A 100 3.63 -20.42 -14.00
C PRO A 100 2.95 -20.00 -12.69
N VAL A 101 3.50 -20.47 -11.60
CA VAL A 101 3.02 -20.17 -10.27
C VAL A 101 4.14 -19.69 -9.36
N TYR A 102 3.81 -19.00 -8.29
CA TYR A 102 4.77 -18.60 -7.29
C TYR A 102 4.28 -18.87 -5.87
N THR A 103 5.21 -19.05 -4.97
CA THR A 103 4.96 -19.07 -3.53
C THR A 103 5.72 -17.93 -2.87
N MET A 104 5.09 -17.30 -1.89
CA MET A 104 5.69 -16.17 -1.16
C MET A 104 6.07 -16.58 0.26
N ASP A 105 7.28 -16.21 0.66
CA ASP A 105 7.81 -16.33 2.02
C ASP A 105 7.95 -14.94 2.63
N LEU A 106 6.87 -14.44 3.22
CA LEU A 106 6.80 -13.09 3.79
C LEU A 106 7.88 -12.80 4.83
N PRO A 107 8.17 -13.68 5.81
CA PRO A 107 9.20 -13.41 6.80
C PRO A 107 10.60 -13.14 6.21
N ASN A 108 10.90 -13.78 5.09
CA ASN A 108 12.20 -13.65 4.43
C ASN A 108 12.16 -12.73 3.19
N GLY A 109 10.98 -12.21 2.83
CA GLY A 109 10.79 -11.40 1.63
C GLY A 109 11.17 -12.15 0.34
N ARG A 110 11.00 -13.47 0.29
CA ARG A 110 11.40 -14.30 -0.86
C ARG A 110 10.19 -14.78 -1.63
N ILE A 111 10.33 -14.76 -2.96
CA ILE A 111 9.39 -15.33 -3.91
C ILE A 111 10.07 -16.49 -4.58
N ARG A 112 9.43 -17.65 -4.59
CA ARG A 112 9.90 -18.83 -5.31
C ARG A 112 9.00 -19.11 -6.49
N LEU A 113 9.59 -19.27 -7.68
CA LEU A 113 8.93 -19.46 -8.96
C LEU A 113 8.88 -20.94 -9.34
N PHE A 114 7.81 -21.34 -10.03
CA PHE A 114 7.62 -22.69 -10.54
C PHE A 114 7.02 -22.65 -11.94
N GLY A 115 7.42 -23.61 -12.78
CA GLY A 115 6.96 -23.76 -14.15
C GLY A 115 7.79 -23.00 -15.17
N ARG A 116 8.01 -21.71 -14.98
CA ARG A 116 8.92 -20.87 -15.75
C ARG A 116 9.78 -20.04 -14.79
N VAL A 117 11.05 -19.96 -15.07
CA VAL A 117 12.03 -19.19 -14.30
C VAL A 117 12.79 -18.33 -15.29
N PRO A 118 12.42 -17.05 -15.47
CA PRO A 118 13.14 -16.09 -16.31
C PRO A 118 14.34 -15.53 -15.54
N ASP A 119 15.19 -14.75 -16.21
CA ASP A 119 16.32 -14.06 -15.58
C ASP A 119 15.84 -12.91 -14.67
N ASP A 120 14.79 -12.21 -15.09
CA ASP A 120 14.15 -11.11 -14.34
C ASP A 120 12.63 -11.30 -14.28
N ILE A 121 12.00 -10.78 -13.24
CA ILE A 121 10.55 -10.69 -13.10
C ILE A 121 10.11 -9.26 -12.87
N LEU A 122 8.99 -8.86 -13.48
CA LEU A 122 8.32 -7.60 -13.20
C LEU A 122 7.38 -7.81 -12.02
N VAL A 123 7.67 -7.14 -10.92
CA VAL A 123 6.86 -7.16 -9.69
C VAL A 123 6.06 -5.88 -9.61
N ASN A 124 4.74 -6.00 -9.66
CA ASN A 124 3.82 -4.92 -9.37
C ASN A 124 3.44 -4.98 -7.89
N TYR A 125 3.64 -3.90 -7.18
CA TYR A 125 3.43 -3.87 -5.75
C TYR A 125 2.87 -2.51 -5.29
N ILE A 126 2.29 -2.53 -4.12
CA ILE A 126 1.88 -1.32 -3.40
C ILE A 126 3.01 -0.97 -2.44
N GLY A 127 3.50 0.26 -2.56
CA GLY A 127 4.52 0.81 -1.70
C GLY A 127 3.93 1.50 -0.47
N MET A 128 4.68 1.51 0.63
CA MET A 128 4.33 2.32 1.79
C MET A 128 4.59 3.80 1.53
N PRO A 129 3.70 4.71 1.97
CA PRO A 129 4.00 6.12 1.96
C PRO A 129 5.22 6.41 2.83
N ARG A 130 6.10 7.26 2.33
CA ARG A 130 7.34 7.63 3.02
C ARG A 130 7.02 8.32 4.35
N ARG A 131 7.89 8.10 5.32
CA ARG A 131 7.80 8.78 6.60
C ARG A 131 8.03 10.27 6.41
N VAL A 132 7.08 11.07 6.87
CA VAL A 132 7.16 12.54 6.84
C VAL A 132 8.29 13.01 7.73
N ASN A 133 9.07 13.96 7.24
CA ASN A 133 10.10 14.65 8.00
C ASN A 133 9.94 16.15 7.82
N TRP A 134 9.62 16.82 8.92
CA TRP A 134 9.52 18.28 8.96
C TRP A 134 10.86 18.87 9.40
N THR A 135 11.39 19.81 8.62
CA THR A 135 12.68 20.41 8.84
C THR A 135 12.56 21.87 9.23
N TYR A 136 13.44 22.34 10.11
CA TYR A 136 13.45 23.72 10.57
C TYR A 136 14.88 24.25 10.73
N VAL A 137 14.99 25.57 10.68
CA VAL A 137 16.24 26.32 10.99
C VAL A 137 15.98 27.14 12.25
N VAL A 138 16.95 27.14 13.15
CA VAL A 138 16.88 27.99 14.33
C VAL A 138 17.53 29.34 13.97
N VAL A 139 16.74 30.39 13.99
CA VAL A 139 17.19 31.77 13.78
C VAL A 139 17.44 32.44 15.14
N SER A 140 18.24 33.53 15.15
CA SER A 140 18.59 34.29 16.37
C SER A 140 17.37 34.56 17.25
N GLY A 141 17.42 34.10 18.51
CA GLY A 141 16.30 34.16 19.47
C GLY A 141 15.57 32.82 19.69
N ALA A 142 16.16 31.69 19.32
CA ALA A 142 15.64 30.34 19.52
C ALA A 142 14.26 30.08 18.87
N LYS A 143 13.92 30.83 17.82
CA LYS A 143 12.69 30.57 17.04
C LYS A 143 12.98 29.55 15.92
N ALA A 144 12.24 28.46 15.90
CA ALA A 144 12.26 27.50 14.82
C ALA A 144 11.42 28.02 13.64
N LEU A 145 12.04 28.18 12.48
CA LEU A 145 11.38 28.52 11.23
C LEU A 145 11.43 27.34 10.26
N TYR A 146 10.35 27.09 9.56
CA TYR A 146 10.26 26.04 8.55
C TYR A 146 11.34 26.23 7.47
N ASN A 147 12.04 25.14 7.12
CA ASN A 147 13.05 25.11 6.07
C ASN A 147 12.52 24.29 4.87
N ALA A 148 12.03 24.99 3.86
CA ALA A 148 11.53 24.38 2.64
C ALA A 148 12.61 23.78 1.73
N ASN A 149 13.88 24.16 1.91
CA ASN A 149 14.98 23.77 1.02
C ASN A 149 15.90 22.69 1.62
N ALA A 150 15.49 22.05 2.71
CA ALA A 150 16.28 20.98 3.30
C ALA A 150 16.20 19.71 2.44
N PRO A 151 17.33 19.02 2.20
CA PRO A 151 17.35 17.80 1.37
C PRO A 151 16.63 16.60 2.01
N ASP A 152 16.41 16.65 3.30
CA ASP A 152 15.74 15.63 4.10
C ASP A 152 14.28 15.98 4.42
N LEU A 153 13.72 17.00 3.79
CA LEU A 153 12.31 17.37 3.89
C LEU A 153 11.46 16.39 3.11
N TRP A 154 10.51 15.73 3.78
CA TRP A 154 9.53 14.86 3.16
C TRP A 154 8.12 15.27 3.54
N HIS A 155 7.30 15.59 2.52
CA HIS A 155 5.89 15.91 2.69
C HIS A 155 5.04 14.65 2.81
N PHE A 156 3.78 14.84 3.22
CA PHE A 156 2.78 13.78 3.19
C PHE A 156 2.54 13.29 1.76
N GLN A 157 2.40 11.98 1.62
CA GLN A 157 2.09 11.32 0.37
C GLN A 157 0.68 10.75 0.47
N LEU A 158 -0.32 11.59 0.26
CA LEU A 158 -1.74 11.22 0.23
C LEU A 158 -2.41 11.97 -0.91
N HIS A 159 -3.58 11.49 -1.31
CA HIS A 159 -4.38 12.21 -2.30
C HIS A 159 -4.80 13.58 -1.73
N PRO A 160 -4.84 14.64 -2.55
CA PRO A 160 -5.20 15.99 -2.09
C PRO A 160 -6.56 16.08 -1.38
N SER A 161 -7.51 15.21 -1.70
CA SER A 161 -8.82 15.15 -1.03
C SER A 161 -8.73 14.83 0.47
N GLU A 162 -7.65 14.20 0.90
CA GLU A 162 -7.45 13.73 2.29
C GLU A 162 -6.87 14.80 3.22
N GLU A 163 -6.64 16.02 2.72
CA GLU A 163 -5.99 17.07 3.52
C GLU A 163 -6.77 17.36 4.81
N THR A 164 -8.08 17.48 4.72
CA THR A 164 -8.94 17.76 5.88
C THR A 164 -8.91 16.62 6.89
N GLU A 165 -9.05 15.38 6.45
CA GLU A 165 -9.02 14.20 7.31
C GLU A 165 -7.66 14.04 7.98
N LEU A 166 -6.58 14.24 7.22
CA LEU A 166 -5.22 14.21 7.76
C LEU A 166 -5.02 15.21 8.89
N VAL A 167 -5.49 16.46 8.71
CA VAL A 167 -5.40 17.51 9.74
C VAL A 167 -6.18 17.10 10.98
N LEU A 168 -7.40 16.59 10.84
CA LEU A 168 -8.22 16.14 11.96
C LEU A 168 -7.57 14.99 12.72
N LYS A 169 -7.04 13.98 12.03
CA LYS A 169 -6.32 12.86 12.65
C LYS A 169 -5.03 13.32 13.36
N ILE A 170 -4.30 14.27 12.80
CA ILE A 170 -3.12 14.84 13.45
C ILE A 170 -3.52 15.58 14.73
N LEU A 171 -4.58 16.39 14.69
CA LEU A 171 -5.08 17.12 15.85
C LEU A 171 -5.57 16.17 16.95
N THR A 172 -6.26 15.09 16.59
CA THR A 172 -6.69 14.05 17.52
C THR A 172 -5.49 13.42 18.24
N LEU A 173 -4.46 13.02 17.51
CA LEU A 173 -3.24 12.45 18.05
C LEU A 173 -2.46 13.46 18.92
N ALA A 174 -2.41 14.72 18.51
CA ALA A 174 -1.79 15.80 19.27
C ALA A 174 -2.55 16.07 20.56
N GLY A 175 -3.88 16.14 20.53
CA GLY A 175 -4.75 16.32 21.68
C GLY A 175 -4.58 15.20 22.72
N PHE A 176 -4.49 13.96 22.27
CA PHE A 176 -4.20 12.82 23.14
C PHE A 176 -2.82 12.94 23.81
N THR A 177 -1.80 13.33 23.04
CA THR A 177 -0.43 13.50 23.55
C THR A 177 -0.33 14.63 24.56
N LEU A 178 -1.03 15.74 24.29
CA LEU A 178 -1.07 16.91 25.18
C LEU A 178 -2.03 16.74 26.37
N LYS A 179 -2.84 15.67 26.39
CA LYS A 179 -3.92 15.43 27.36
C LYS A 179 -4.92 16.59 27.44
N ASP A 180 -5.22 17.20 26.29
CA ASP A 180 -6.22 18.26 26.17
C ASP A 180 -7.58 17.66 25.77
N PRO A 181 -8.55 17.55 26.72
CA PRO A 181 -9.83 16.93 26.43
C PRO A 181 -10.69 17.75 25.47
N ASN A 182 -10.52 19.06 25.40
CA ASN A 182 -11.30 19.91 24.51
C ASN A 182 -10.86 19.69 23.04
N LEU A 183 -9.56 19.63 22.81
CA LEU A 183 -9.02 19.36 21.49
C LEU A 183 -9.43 17.96 20.99
N LEU A 184 -9.40 16.96 21.89
CA LEU A 184 -9.86 15.61 21.59
C LEU A 184 -11.34 15.54 21.20
N GLN A 185 -12.21 16.21 21.96
CA GLN A 185 -13.64 16.22 21.67
C GLN A 185 -13.98 16.90 20.34
N ILE A 186 -13.35 18.02 20.04
CA ILE A 186 -13.58 18.76 18.80
C ILE A 186 -13.12 17.93 17.62
N ALA A 187 -11.87 17.42 17.66
CA ALA A 187 -11.30 16.65 16.57
C ALA A 187 -12.06 15.34 16.33
N ALA A 188 -12.41 14.59 17.38
CA ALA A 188 -13.18 13.36 17.26
C ALA A 188 -14.62 13.62 16.76
N GLY A 189 -15.22 14.74 17.13
CA GLY A 189 -16.54 15.13 16.67
C GLY A 189 -16.58 15.44 15.17
N GLU A 190 -15.58 16.13 14.66
CA GLU A 190 -15.44 16.43 13.22
C GLU A 190 -15.08 15.18 12.40
N ASP A 191 -14.19 14.33 12.91
CA ASP A 191 -13.82 13.07 12.26
C ASP A 191 -15.05 12.14 12.11
N ALA A 192 -15.89 12.05 13.16
CA ALA A 192 -17.14 11.27 13.10
C ALA A 192 -18.13 11.81 12.07
N LYS A 193 -18.25 13.14 11.94
CA LYS A 193 -19.12 13.76 10.94
C LYS A 193 -18.64 13.49 9.51
N ASN A 194 -17.34 13.64 9.25
CA ASN A 194 -16.76 13.36 7.93
C ASN A 194 -16.99 11.91 7.52
N THR A 195 -16.70 10.96 8.43
CA THR A 195 -16.93 9.53 8.18
C THR A 195 -18.40 9.19 7.91
N GLN A 196 -19.35 9.92 8.54
CA GLN A 196 -20.78 9.74 8.25
C GLN A 196 -21.18 10.31 6.89
N GLN A 197 -20.59 11.41 6.45
CA GLN A 197 -20.85 12.00 5.14
C GLN A 197 -20.30 11.15 3.99
N GLU A 198 -19.16 10.54 4.18
CA GLU A 198 -18.56 9.65 3.17
C GLU A 198 -19.29 8.32 3.00
N LYS A 199 -20.07 7.90 4.00
CA LYS A 199 -20.83 6.63 3.98
C LYS A 199 -22.31 6.79 3.57
N GLN A 200 -22.76 8.00 3.26
CA GLN A 200 -24.09 8.29 2.73
C GLN A 200 -24.09 8.41 1.22
#